data_c05e8a0abc1ff8496f445a926d451e80
#
_entry.id   c05e8a0abc1ff8496f445a926d451e80
#
_cell.length_a   1.000
_cell.length_b   1.000
_cell.length_c   1.000
_cell.angle_alpha   90.00
_cell.angle_beta   90.00
_cell.angle_gamma   90.00
#
_symmetry.space_group_name_H-M   'P 1'
#
loop_
_entity.id
_entity.type
_entity.pdbx_description
1 polymer ?
#
loop_
_entity_poly.entity_id
_entity_poly.type
_entity_poly.pdbx_seq_one_letter_code
_entity_poly.pdbx_strand_id
1 'polypeptide(L)'
;MPRRAALVTGASYGVGAATALALARAGHDVAITATRTDNLRRTVENLADTGARVVPLALDLRMHDSIVRAFGEALAALGQIDVLVNNAAVNLRRLALDLTPAEWDAVLETNARGTFFFSQQAGRHWIAGKQPGCIVNVASAHAFVGAAERSTYGISKAAIIHMTKMLAVEWAEHGIRVNAVAPGRMQTDSPSRAEKGADPAYIGAMLERIPLRRLATAEEVAAAVCWLASPAAASVTGQTIVLDGGLTAA
;
A
#
# COMPACT_ATOMS: atom_id res chain seq x y z
N MET A 1 2.70 24.71 12.88
CA MET A 1 1.64 24.31 11.94
C MET A 1 1.01 23.03 12.49
N PRO A 2 -0.30 22.80 12.34
CA PRO A 2 -0.89 21.51 12.69
C PRO A 2 -0.20 20.38 11.90
N ARG A 3 -0.09 19.19 12.50
CA ARG A 3 0.44 18.02 11.83
C ARG A 3 -0.50 17.63 10.68
N ARG A 4 0.05 17.19 9.56
CA ARG A 4 -0.74 16.57 8.49
C ARG A 4 -1.23 15.20 8.95
N ALA A 5 -2.22 14.65 8.29
CA ALA A 5 -2.76 13.34 8.64
C ALA A 5 -2.65 12.35 7.48
N ALA A 6 -2.25 11.12 7.81
CA ALA A 6 -2.13 10.03 6.85
C ALA A 6 -2.96 8.82 7.29
N LEU A 7 -3.55 8.13 6.33
CA LEU A 7 -4.27 6.88 6.53
C LEU A 7 -3.58 5.76 5.77
N VAL A 8 -3.10 4.73 6.47
CA VAL A 8 -2.32 3.62 5.89
C VAL A 8 -3.07 2.30 6.06
N THR A 9 -3.40 1.64 4.95
CA THR A 9 -4.08 0.35 5.01
C THR A 9 -3.10 -0.83 5.12
N GLY A 10 -3.47 -1.88 5.87
CA GLY A 10 -2.66 -3.09 6.02
C GLY A 10 -1.34 -2.84 6.74
N ALA A 11 -1.37 -2.09 7.84
CA ALA A 11 -0.19 -1.65 8.57
C ALA A 11 0.23 -2.58 9.73
N SER A 12 -0.17 -3.85 9.72
CA SER A 12 0.19 -4.80 10.79
C SER A 12 1.66 -5.22 10.77
N TYR A 13 2.32 -5.19 9.62
CA TYR A 13 3.75 -5.53 9.43
C TYR A 13 4.26 -5.02 8.06
N GLY A 14 5.54 -5.22 7.79
CA GLY A 14 6.17 -4.98 6.48
C GLY A 14 6.03 -3.54 6.00
N VAL A 15 5.72 -3.35 4.70
CA VAL A 15 5.66 -2.03 4.06
C VAL A 15 4.66 -1.09 4.74
N GLY A 16 3.48 -1.60 5.12
CA GLY A 16 2.47 -0.77 5.77
C GLY A 16 2.92 -0.22 7.13
N ALA A 17 3.53 -1.08 7.97
CA ALA A 17 4.06 -0.67 9.26
C ALA A 17 5.25 0.31 9.11
N ALA A 18 6.20 0.00 8.20
CA ALA A 18 7.34 0.88 7.91
C ALA A 18 6.87 2.24 7.34
N THR A 19 5.87 2.24 6.49
CA THR A 19 5.28 3.47 5.93
C THR A 19 4.60 4.32 7.00
N ALA A 20 3.82 3.71 7.90
CA ALA A 20 3.19 4.41 9.00
C ALA A 20 4.26 5.08 9.91
N LEU A 21 5.34 4.34 10.23
CA LEU A 21 6.45 4.87 11.02
C LEU A 21 7.18 6.03 10.32
N ALA A 22 7.46 5.88 9.03
CA ALA A 22 8.14 6.92 8.25
C ALA A 22 7.29 8.20 8.13
N LEU A 23 5.98 8.09 7.89
CA LEU A 23 5.05 9.22 7.85
C LEU A 23 4.92 9.90 9.22
N ALA A 24 4.85 9.12 10.31
CA ALA A 24 4.79 9.67 11.66
C ALA A 24 6.07 10.48 12.00
N ARG A 25 7.25 9.95 11.65
CA ARG A 25 8.55 10.65 11.79
C ARG A 25 8.65 11.90 10.89
N ALA A 26 7.98 11.88 9.74
CA ALA A 26 7.87 13.03 8.84
C ALA A 26 6.83 14.08 9.29
N GLY A 27 6.25 13.92 10.49
CA GLY A 27 5.35 14.92 11.08
C GLY A 27 3.87 14.71 10.77
N HIS A 28 3.44 13.50 10.39
CA HIS A 28 2.03 13.18 10.21
C HIS A 28 1.45 12.52 11.49
N ASP A 29 0.20 12.83 11.78
CA ASP A 29 -0.66 11.95 12.58
C ASP A 29 -1.11 10.78 11.69
N VAL A 30 -1.28 9.58 12.24
CA VAL A 30 -1.51 8.39 11.41
C VAL A 30 -2.70 7.56 11.88
N ALA A 31 -3.65 7.31 10.98
CA ALA A 31 -4.59 6.21 11.12
C ALA A 31 -4.01 4.98 10.41
N ILE A 32 -4.03 3.84 11.08
CA ILE A 32 -3.49 2.57 10.59
C ILE A 32 -4.57 1.49 10.63
N THR A 33 -4.63 0.66 9.59
CA THR A 33 -5.68 -0.35 9.54
C THR A 33 -5.14 -1.78 9.36
N ALA A 34 -5.89 -2.73 9.89
CA ALA A 34 -5.80 -4.16 9.62
C ALA A 34 -7.20 -4.78 9.68
N THR A 35 -7.36 -6.05 9.31
CA THR A 35 -8.65 -6.74 9.43
C THR A 35 -9.14 -6.84 10.90
N ARG A 36 -8.21 -6.85 11.85
CA ARG A 36 -8.46 -6.79 13.30
C ARG A 36 -7.48 -5.82 13.94
N THR A 37 -7.96 -5.00 14.86
CA THR A 37 -7.11 -4.00 15.56
C THR A 37 -6.00 -4.64 16.40
N ASP A 38 -6.22 -5.84 16.94
CA ASP A 38 -5.18 -6.59 17.67
C ASP A 38 -3.91 -6.83 16.85
N ASN A 39 -4.05 -6.96 15.53
CA ASN A 39 -2.92 -7.14 14.62
C ASN A 39 -2.05 -5.87 14.49
N LEU A 40 -2.52 -4.73 14.99
CA LEU A 40 -1.81 -3.45 14.93
C LEU A 40 -1.00 -3.14 16.19
N ARG A 41 -1.10 -3.96 17.24
CA ARG A 41 -0.46 -3.69 18.55
C ARG A 41 1.03 -3.37 18.41
N ARG A 42 1.80 -4.22 17.73
CA ARG A 42 3.24 -4.01 17.52
C ARG A 42 3.53 -2.72 16.76
N THR A 43 2.71 -2.38 15.76
CA THR A 43 2.88 -1.13 15.00
C THR A 43 2.56 0.09 15.85
N VAL A 44 1.52 0.04 16.69
CA VAL A 44 1.20 1.11 17.65
C VAL A 44 2.35 1.32 18.63
N GLU A 45 2.93 0.25 19.18
CA GLU A 45 4.10 0.31 20.06
C GLU A 45 5.29 0.97 19.38
N ASN A 46 5.59 0.60 18.14
CA ASN A 46 6.69 1.19 17.35
C ASN A 46 6.48 2.67 17.01
N LEU A 47 5.24 3.16 17.06
CA LEU A 47 4.88 4.54 16.78
C LEU A 47 4.88 5.43 18.04
N ALA A 48 4.97 4.86 19.25
CA ALA A 48 4.80 5.57 20.52
C ALA A 48 5.76 6.77 20.67
N ASP A 49 7.03 6.59 20.28
CA ASP A 49 8.08 7.60 20.44
C ASP A 49 8.11 8.67 19.33
N THR A 50 7.18 8.62 18.37
CA THR A 50 7.14 9.58 17.26
C THR A 50 6.44 10.90 17.58
N GLY A 51 5.71 10.94 18.69
CA GLY A 51 4.84 12.07 19.05
C GLY A 51 3.63 12.24 18.12
N ALA A 52 3.36 11.29 17.23
CA ALA A 52 2.20 11.30 16.38
C ALA A 52 0.95 10.79 17.14
N ARG A 53 -0.21 11.35 16.83
CA ARG A 53 -1.47 10.69 17.16
C ARG A 53 -1.61 9.44 16.31
N VAL A 54 -1.86 8.29 16.93
CA VAL A 54 -2.01 6.99 16.26
C VAL A 54 -3.42 6.47 16.49
N VAL A 55 -4.12 6.16 15.38
CA VAL A 55 -5.50 5.67 15.41
C VAL A 55 -5.57 4.29 14.76
N PRO A 56 -5.58 3.19 15.54
CA PRO A 56 -5.74 1.85 15.00
C PRO A 56 -7.20 1.54 14.72
N LEU A 57 -7.50 1.06 13.49
CA LEU A 57 -8.86 0.80 13.01
C LEU A 57 -8.96 -0.58 12.36
N ALA A 58 -10.14 -1.20 12.45
CA ALA A 58 -10.47 -2.41 11.71
C ALA A 58 -10.98 -2.06 10.31
N LEU A 59 -10.43 -2.75 9.28
CA LEU A 59 -10.83 -2.58 7.89
C LEU A 59 -10.83 -3.92 7.16
N ASP A 60 -11.96 -4.32 6.62
CA ASP A 60 -12.08 -5.35 5.59
C ASP A 60 -12.43 -4.68 4.26
N LEU A 61 -11.49 -4.66 3.33
CA LEU A 61 -11.63 -4.03 2.00
C LEU A 61 -12.66 -4.72 1.10
N ARG A 62 -13.09 -5.95 1.42
CA ARG A 62 -14.14 -6.66 0.68
C ARG A 62 -15.52 -6.11 1.01
N MET A 63 -15.69 -5.50 2.18
CA MET A 63 -16.96 -5.03 2.72
C MET A 63 -17.07 -3.50 2.57
N HIS A 64 -17.99 -3.06 1.71
CA HIS A 64 -18.18 -1.62 1.46
C HIS A 64 -18.47 -0.82 2.73
N ASP A 65 -19.33 -1.34 3.61
CA ASP A 65 -19.65 -0.68 4.87
C ASP A 65 -18.44 -0.55 5.81
N SER A 66 -17.52 -1.54 5.78
CA SER A 66 -16.26 -1.45 6.51
C SER A 66 -15.34 -0.35 5.95
N ILE A 67 -15.35 -0.16 4.64
CA ILE A 67 -14.62 0.92 3.94
C ILE A 67 -15.14 2.28 4.40
N VAL A 68 -16.44 2.51 4.30
CA VAL A 68 -17.09 3.78 4.69
C VAL A 68 -16.85 4.08 6.16
N ARG A 69 -17.06 3.09 7.03
CA ARG A 69 -16.87 3.23 8.48
C ARG A 69 -15.43 3.58 8.83
N ALA A 70 -14.44 2.80 8.34
CA ALA A 70 -13.04 3.01 8.70
C ALA A 70 -12.51 4.38 8.21
N PHE A 71 -12.96 4.85 7.05
CA PHE A 71 -12.61 6.19 6.57
C PHE A 71 -13.23 7.27 7.45
N GLY A 72 -14.51 7.15 7.80
CA GLY A 72 -15.23 8.08 8.69
C GLY A 72 -14.64 8.15 10.10
N GLU A 73 -14.27 6.99 10.68
CA GLU A 73 -13.63 6.91 12.01
C GLU A 73 -12.23 7.56 11.98
N ALA A 74 -11.43 7.32 10.91
CA ALA A 74 -10.15 7.97 10.75
C ALA A 74 -10.27 9.49 10.67
N LEU A 75 -11.22 9.97 9.86
CA LEU A 75 -11.48 11.39 9.68
C LEU A 75 -11.97 12.04 10.98
N ALA A 76 -12.89 11.41 11.69
CA ALA A 76 -13.40 11.91 12.98
C ALA A 76 -12.29 12.00 14.05
N ALA A 77 -11.40 11.01 14.09
CA ALA A 77 -10.31 10.96 15.07
C ALA A 77 -9.18 11.95 14.75
N LEU A 78 -8.81 12.12 13.48
CA LEU A 78 -7.66 12.95 13.07
C LEU A 78 -8.09 14.39 12.70
N GLY A 79 -9.36 14.62 12.39
CA GLY A 79 -9.91 15.90 11.95
C GLY A 79 -9.68 16.21 10.47
N GLN A 80 -8.70 15.59 9.85
CA GLN A 80 -8.36 15.69 8.43
C GLN A 80 -7.68 14.42 7.95
N ILE A 81 -7.62 14.22 6.64
CA ILE A 81 -6.79 13.21 5.98
C ILE A 81 -6.16 13.89 4.76
N ASP A 82 -4.83 13.98 4.71
CA ASP A 82 -4.08 14.60 3.61
C ASP A 82 -3.47 13.55 2.67
N VAL A 83 -3.20 12.35 3.22
CA VAL A 83 -2.52 11.26 2.52
C VAL A 83 -3.26 9.96 2.75
N LEU A 84 -3.55 9.24 1.68
CA LEU A 84 -4.02 7.85 1.72
C LEU A 84 -2.95 6.93 1.15
N VAL A 85 -2.55 5.91 1.90
CA VAL A 85 -1.65 4.84 1.43
C VAL A 85 -2.41 3.52 1.35
N ASN A 86 -2.69 3.08 0.13
CA ASN A 86 -3.32 1.80 -0.14
C ASN A 86 -2.26 0.70 -0.22
N ASN A 87 -1.99 0.04 0.91
CA ASN A 87 -1.00 -1.03 1.00
C ASN A 87 -1.62 -2.40 1.27
N ALA A 88 -2.79 -2.48 1.90
CA ALA A 88 -3.44 -3.77 2.19
C ALA A 88 -3.65 -4.60 0.94
N ALA A 89 -3.27 -5.87 0.99
CA ALA A 89 -3.44 -6.80 -0.12
C ALA A 89 -3.42 -8.27 0.33
N VAL A 90 -4.13 -9.11 -0.40
CA VAL A 90 -4.01 -10.56 -0.34
C VAL A 90 -2.99 -11.03 -1.38
N ASN A 91 -2.08 -11.90 -0.95
CA ASN A 91 -1.01 -12.44 -1.79
C ASN A 91 -1.17 -13.97 -1.90
N LEU A 92 -2.00 -14.40 -2.82
CA LEU A 92 -2.24 -15.82 -3.10
C LEU A 92 -1.13 -16.40 -4.00
N ARG A 93 -0.71 -17.63 -3.68
CA ARG A 93 0.12 -18.48 -4.55
C ARG A 93 -0.67 -19.71 -4.96
N ARG A 94 -0.99 -19.81 -6.25
CA ARG A 94 -1.76 -20.92 -6.83
C ARG A 94 -1.41 -21.04 -8.31
N LEU A 95 -1.24 -22.25 -8.81
CA LEU A 95 -1.17 -22.49 -10.26
C LEU A 95 -2.48 -22.04 -10.91
N ALA A 96 -2.39 -21.47 -12.11
CA ALA A 96 -3.57 -20.90 -12.78
C ALA A 96 -4.66 -21.96 -13.07
N LEU A 97 -4.26 -23.20 -13.33
CA LEU A 97 -5.19 -24.32 -13.58
C LEU A 97 -5.93 -24.77 -12.32
N ASP A 98 -5.35 -24.55 -11.13
CA ASP A 98 -5.90 -24.97 -9.84
C ASP A 98 -6.62 -23.84 -9.11
N LEU A 99 -6.65 -22.65 -9.69
CA LEU A 99 -7.25 -21.46 -9.09
C LEU A 99 -8.77 -21.58 -9.12
N THR A 100 -9.41 -21.50 -7.97
CA THR A 100 -10.86 -21.49 -7.86
C THR A 100 -11.45 -20.09 -8.05
N PRO A 101 -12.74 -19.98 -8.51
CA PRO A 101 -13.42 -18.69 -8.58
C PRO A 101 -13.42 -17.92 -7.25
N ALA A 102 -13.64 -18.60 -6.12
CA ALA A 102 -13.63 -17.97 -4.80
C ALA A 102 -12.27 -17.40 -4.41
N GLU A 103 -11.17 -18.08 -4.76
CA GLU A 103 -9.80 -17.56 -4.55
C GLU A 103 -9.51 -16.35 -5.45
N TRP A 104 -9.98 -16.39 -6.70
CA TRP A 104 -9.92 -15.26 -7.62
C TRP A 104 -10.64 -14.05 -7.04
N ASP A 105 -11.91 -14.22 -6.65
CA ASP A 105 -12.74 -13.14 -6.11
C ASP A 105 -12.13 -12.55 -4.85
N ALA A 106 -11.65 -13.37 -3.91
CA ALA A 106 -11.02 -12.90 -2.68
C ALA A 106 -9.81 -11.98 -2.93
N VAL A 107 -9.00 -12.27 -3.96
CA VAL A 107 -7.85 -11.44 -4.32
C VAL A 107 -8.28 -10.15 -5.01
N LEU A 108 -9.17 -10.22 -6.00
CA LEU A 108 -9.62 -9.05 -6.77
C LEU A 108 -10.48 -8.12 -5.92
N GLU A 109 -11.38 -8.65 -5.09
CA GLU A 109 -12.20 -7.86 -4.17
C GLU A 109 -11.34 -7.07 -3.18
N THR A 110 -10.32 -7.71 -2.60
CA THR A 110 -9.44 -7.02 -1.66
C THR A 110 -8.52 -6.03 -2.39
N ASN A 111 -7.75 -6.53 -3.38
CA ASN A 111 -6.63 -5.76 -3.94
C ASN A 111 -7.06 -4.67 -4.91
N ALA A 112 -8.08 -4.94 -5.75
CA ALA A 112 -8.50 -4.01 -6.79
C ALA A 112 -9.79 -3.27 -6.38
N ARG A 113 -10.89 -3.99 -6.17
CA ARG A 113 -12.19 -3.40 -5.85
C ARG A 113 -12.14 -2.60 -4.55
N GLY A 114 -11.61 -3.19 -3.48
CA GLY A 114 -11.54 -2.53 -2.18
C GLY A 114 -10.65 -1.30 -2.20
N THR A 115 -9.49 -1.38 -2.85
CA THR A 115 -8.59 -0.23 -3.04
C THR A 115 -9.27 0.91 -3.81
N PHE A 116 -10.03 0.60 -4.86
CA PHE A 116 -10.78 1.60 -5.61
C PHE A 116 -11.79 2.32 -4.73
N PHE A 117 -12.65 1.59 -4.01
CA PHE A 117 -13.69 2.20 -3.19
C PHE A 117 -13.12 2.94 -1.97
N PHE A 118 -11.99 2.50 -1.43
CA PHE A 118 -11.32 3.24 -0.37
C PHE A 118 -10.72 4.55 -0.88
N SER A 119 -10.10 4.54 -2.07
CA SER A 119 -9.64 5.74 -2.76
C SER A 119 -10.79 6.69 -3.09
N GLN A 120 -11.96 6.14 -3.47
CA GLN A 120 -13.16 6.93 -3.74
C GLN A 120 -13.66 7.69 -2.50
N GLN A 121 -13.60 7.09 -1.29
CA GLN A 121 -13.95 7.81 -0.06
C GLN A 121 -13.04 9.03 0.15
N ALA A 122 -11.72 8.86 -0.06
CA ALA A 122 -10.76 9.96 0.03
C ALA A 122 -11.03 11.04 -1.03
N GLY A 123 -11.22 10.64 -2.28
CA GLY A 123 -11.56 11.56 -3.38
C GLY A 123 -12.83 12.36 -3.11
N ARG A 124 -13.92 11.70 -2.67
CA ARG A 124 -15.17 12.39 -2.29
C ARG A 124 -14.96 13.40 -1.18
N HIS A 125 -14.21 13.04 -0.15
CA HIS A 125 -13.91 13.93 0.97
C HIS A 125 -13.14 15.17 0.51
N TRP A 126 -12.05 15.00 -0.24
CA TRP A 126 -11.22 16.12 -0.70
C TRP A 126 -11.95 17.02 -1.70
N ILE A 127 -12.68 16.44 -2.67
CA ILE A 127 -13.43 17.22 -3.68
C ILE A 127 -14.55 18.02 -3.02
N ALA A 128 -15.33 17.40 -2.13
CA ALA A 128 -16.40 18.11 -1.40
C ALA A 128 -15.85 19.23 -0.50
N GLY A 129 -14.68 19.00 0.12
CA GLY A 129 -14.00 19.99 0.97
C GLY A 129 -13.17 21.01 0.19
N LYS A 130 -13.06 20.89 -1.15
CA LYS A 130 -12.16 21.69 -1.99
C LYS A 130 -10.72 21.68 -1.46
N GLN A 131 -10.25 20.51 -1.05
CA GLN A 131 -8.93 20.29 -0.44
C GLN A 131 -8.05 19.45 -1.37
N PRO A 132 -6.75 19.75 -1.46
CA PRO A 132 -5.83 18.87 -2.17
C PRO A 132 -5.65 17.56 -1.39
N GLY A 133 -5.31 16.50 -2.11
CA GLY A 133 -5.06 15.20 -1.51
C GLY A 133 -3.92 14.44 -2.19
N CYS A 134 -3.43 13.40 -1.53
CA CYS A 134 -2.43 12.52 -2.10
C CYS A 134 -2.75 11.05 -1.83
N ILE A 135 -2.84 10.25 -2.90
CA ILE A 135 -2.94 8.79 -2.80
C ILE A 135 -1.63 8.18 -3.25
N VAL A 136 -1.10 7.24 -2.46
CA VAL A 136 0.00 6.38 -2.86
C VAL A 136 -0.45 4.92 -2.78
N ASN A 137 -0.49 4.26 -3.93
CA ASN A 137 -0.87 2.86 -4.06
C ASN A 137 0.35 1.94 -4.01
N VAL A 138 0.29 0.86 -3.24
CA VAL A 138 1.34 -0.16 -3.25
C VAL A 138 0.97 -1.26 -4.25
N ALA A 139 1.59 -1.19 -5.44
CA ALA A 139 1.51 -2.18 -6.50
C ALA A 139 2.50 -3.35 -6.26
N SER A 140 3.18 -3.82 -7.29
CA SER A 140 4.23 -4.84 -7.22
C SER A 140 4.98 -4.90 -8.56
N ALA A 141 6.24 -5.36 -8.56
CA ALA A 141 6.96 -5.75 -9.78
C ALA A 141 6.21 -6.83 -10.58
N HIS A 142 5.40 -7.67 -9.93
CA HIS A 142 4.53 -8.66 -10.61
C HIS A 142 3.41 -8.03 -11.46
N ALA A 143 3.25 -6.72 -11.42
CA ALA A 143 2.39 -6.01 -12.38
C ALA A 143 3.06 -5.81 -13.76
N PHE A 144 4.38 -5.98 -13.83
CA PHE A 144 5.19 -5.79 -15.05
C PHE A 144 5.76 -7.10 -15.58
N VAL A 145 6.08 -8.05 -14.70
CA VAL A 145 6.69 -9.34 -15.07
C VAL A 145 5.88 -10.51 -14.55
N GLY A 146 5.80 -11.55 -15.36
CA GLY A 146 5.13 -12.81 -15.00
C GLY A 146 5.92 -13.60 -13.96
N ALA A 147 5.19 -14.36 -13.15
CA ALA A 147 5.76 -15.36 -12.25
C ALA A 147 4.77 -16.51 -12.09
N ALA A 148 5.27 -17.73 -12.06
CA ALA A 148 4.46 -18.91 -11.78
C ALA A 148 3.72 -18.76 -10.43
N GLU A 149 2.52 -19.31 -10.32
CA GLU A 149 1.65 -19.25 -9.15
C GLU A 149 1.19 -17.82 -8.74
N ARG A 150 1.36 -16.81 -9.60
CA ARG A 150 1.10 -15.40 -9.27
C ARG A 150 0.07 -14.74 -10.19
N SER A 151 -0.65 -15.49 -11.00
CA SER A 151 -1.56 -14.95 -12.02
C SER A 151 -2.55 -13.93 -11.42
N THR A 152 -3.37 -14.31 -10.47
CA THR A 152 -4.38 -13.44 -9.86
C THR A 152 -3.75 -12.24 -9.14
N TYR A 153 -2.67 -12.47 -8.38
CA TYR A 153 -1.97 -11.40 -7.70
C TYR A 153 -1.37 -10.39 -8.67
N GLY A 154 -0.65 -10.87 -9.71
CA GLY A 154 -0.06 -10.01 -10.74
C GLY A 154 -1.12 -9.19 -11.48
N ILE A 155 -2.23 -9.83 -11.87
CA ILE A 155 -3.38 -9.17 -12.50
C ILE A 155 -3.94 -8.08 -11.59
N SER A 156 -4.15 -8.37 -10.29
CA SER A 156 -4.66 -7.37 -9.34
C SER A 156 -3.71 -6.18 -9.19
N LYS A 157 -2.38 -6.41 -9.21
CA LYS A 157 -1.38 -5.35 -9.09
C LYS A 157 -1.20 -4.55 -10.38
N ALA A 158 -1.42 -5.15 -11.56
CA ALA A 158 -1.51 -4.42 -12.82
C ALA A 158 -2.76 -3.52 -12.85
N ALA A 159 -3.90 -4.00 -12.34
CA ALA A 159 -5.10 -3.19 -12.16
C ALA A 159 -4.83 -1.95 -11.28
N ILE A 160 -4.05 -2.08 -10.19
CA ILE A 160 -3.65 -0.95 -9.33
C ILE A 160 -2.83 0.09 -10.10
N ILE A 161 -1.89 -0.33 -10.94
CA ILE A 161 -1.08 0.60 -11.75
C ILE A 161 -1.97 1.38 -12.71
N HIS A 162 -2.90 0.71 -13.39
CA HIS A 162 -3.79 1.38 -14.32
C HIS A 162 -4.80 2.27 -13.60
N MET A 163 -5.39 1.81 -12.50
CA MET A 163 -6.24 2.62 -11.60
C MET A 163 -5.53 3.90 -11.17
N THR A 164 -4.25 3.81 -10.81
CA THR A 164 -3.43 4.99 -10.44
C THR A 164 -3.44 6.04 -11.54
N LYS A 165 -3.27 5.63 -12.79
CA LYS A 165 -3.29 6.55 -13.96
C LYS A 165 -4.69 7.15 -14.17
N MET A 166 -5.73 6.32 -14.11
CA MET A 166 -7.11 6.77 -14.33
C MET A 166 -7.53 7.80 -13.30
N LEU A 167 -7.33 7.51 -12.00
CA LEU A 167 -7.70 8.44 -10.92
C LEU A 167 -6.82 9.70 -10.91
N ALA A 168 -5.55 9.59 -11.30
CA ALA A 168 -4.67 10.74 -11.43
C ALA A 168 -5.16 11.75 -12.47
N VAL A 169 -5.62 11.27 -13.63
CA VAL A 169 -6.17 12.13 -14.69
C VAL A 169 -7.51 12.71 -14.28
N GLU A 170 -8.41 11.88 -13.74
CA GLU A 170 -9.77 12.28 -13.37
C GLU A 170 -9.81 13.32 -12.24
N TRP A 171 -8.86 13.24 -11.28
CA TRP A 171 -8.89 14.08 -10.07
C TRP A 171 -7.84 15.19 -10.05
N ALA A 172 -7.04 15.34 -11.11
CA ALA A 172 -6.00 16.37 -11.19
C ALA A 172 -6.54 17.78 -11.05
N GLU A 173 -7.69 18.10 -11.66
CA GLU A 173 -8.32 19.42 -11.58
C GLU A 173 -8.71 19.82 -10.14
N HIS A 174 -8.88 18.82 -9.26
CA HIS A 174 -9.17 19.04 -7.84
C HIS A 174 -7.92 19.12 -6.96
N GLY A 175 -6.70 19.14 -7.56
CA GLY A 175 -5.45 19.16 -6.81
C GLY A 175 -5.10 17.85 -6.11
N ILE A 176 -5.71 16.73 -6.53
CA ILE A 176 -5.45 15.40 -5.97
C ILE A 176 -4.40 14.70 -6.82
N ARG A 177 -3.32 14.25 -6.19
CA ARG A 177 -2.27 13.45 -6.83
C ARG A 177 -2.45 11.97 -6.50
N VAL A 178 -2.34 11.11 -7.49
CA VAL A 178 -2.43 9.65 -7.31
C VAL A 178 -1.22 9.01 -7.97
N ASN A 179 -0.39 8.34 -7.16
CA ASN A 179 0.81 7.65 -7.63
C ASN A 179 0.90 6.23 -7.06
N ALA A 180 1.83 5.45 -7.56
CA ALA A 180 2.10 4.10 -7.05
C ALA A 180 3.58 3.88 -6.77
N VAL A 181 3.85 2.96 -5.86
CA VAL A 181 5.15 2.28 -5.73
C VAL A 181 4.97 0.82 -6.10
N ALA A 182 5.94 0.23 -6.78
CA ALA A 182 5.92 -1.17 -7.20
C ALA A 182 7.16 -1.90 -6.65
N PRO A 183 7.09 -2.40 -5.42
CA PRO A 183 8.19 -3.14 -4.84
C PRO A 183 8.42 -4.46 -5.58
N GLY A 184 9.69 -4.85 -5.71
CA GLY A 184 10.12 -6.17 -6.10
C GLY A 184 9.96 -7.18 -4.96
N ARG A 185 10.84 -8.16 -4.96
CA ARG A 185 10.95 -9.07 -3.83
C ARG A 185 11.61 -8.35 -2.66
N MET A 186 11.03 -8.55 -1.47
CA MET A 186 11.48 -7.89 -0.25
C MET A 186 11.73 -8.90 0.84
N GLN A 187 12.66 -8.57 1.73
CA GLN A 187 12.74 -9.18 3.04
C GLN A 187 11.51 -8.72 3.84
N THR A 188 10.78 -9.63 4.44
CA THR A 188 9.52 -9.31 5.15
C THR A 188 9.33 -10.23 6.33
N ASP A 189 8.87 -9.64 7.43
CA ASP A 189 8.45 -10.34 8.65
C ASP A 189 7.07 -11.02 8.50
N SER A 190 6.55 -11.16 7.28
CA SER A 190 5.25 -11.78 7.06
C SER A 190 5.26 -13.23 7.52
N PRO A 191 4.36 -13.65 8.43
CA PRO A 191 4.30 -15.04 8.92
C PRO A 191 4.16 -16.07 7.79
N SER A 192 3.40 -15.75 6.74
CA SER A 192 3.21 -16.62 5.57
C SER A 192 4.45 -16.79 4.68
N ARG A 193 5.50 -16.00 4.86
CA ARG A 193 6.75 -16.06 4.09
C ARG A 193 7.92 -16.58 4.90
N ALA A 194 7.85 -16.62 6.22
CA ALA A 194 8.92 -17.06 7.09
C ALA A 194 9.32 -18.53 6.82
N GLU A 195 8.35 -19.39 6.51
CA GLU A 195 8.62 -20.81 6.25
C GLU A 195 9.34 -21.11 4.93
N LYS A 196 9.04 -20.36 3.85
CA LYS A 196 9.64 -20.57 2.52
C LYS A 196 10.85 -19.70 2.23
N GLY A 197 11.07 -18.65 3.03
CA GLY A 197 12.21 -17.75 2.90
C GLY A 197 13.50 -18.26 3.53
N ALA A 198 13.49 -19.46 4.13
CA ALA A 198 14.62 -20.03 4.83
C ALA A 198 15.54 -20.94 3.94
N ASP A 199 15.14 -21.26 2.71
CA ASP A 199 15.99 -22.05 1.80
C ASP A 199 17.04 -21.15 1.11
N PRO A 200 18.34 -21.30 1.43
CA PRO A 200 19.41 -20.49 0.85
C PRO A 200 19.53 -20.66 -0.66
N ALA A 201 19.26 -21.85 -1.20
CA ALA A 201 19.34 -22.12 -2.65
C ALA A 201 18.23 -21.36 -3.40
N TYR A 202 17.02 -21.34 -2.85
CA TYR A 202 15.91 -20.56 -3.40
C TYR A 202 16.19 -19.06 -3.36
N ILE A 203 16.76 -18.56 -2.26
CA ILE A 203 17.17 -17.15 -2.13
C ILE A 203 18.28 -16.83 -3.13
N GLY A 204 19.30 -17.68 -3.25
CA GLY A 204 20.41 -17.51 -4.20
C GLY A 204 19.91 -17.38 -5.65
N ALA A 205 19.13 -18.34 -6.13
CA ALA A 205 18.56 -18.32 -7.47
C ALA A 205 17.66 -17.08 -7.72
N MET A 206 17.01 -16.60 -6.69
CA MET A 206 16.20 -15.39 -6.76
C MET A 206 17.06 -14.13 -6.88
N LEU A 207 18.14 -14.04 -6.10
CA LEU A 207 19.07 -12.90 -6.13
C LEU A 207 19.83 -12.81 -7.45
N GLU A 208 20.10 -13.96 -8.11
CA GLU A 208 20.71 -13.99 -9.45
C GLU A 208 19.90 -13.25 -10.52
N ARG A 209 18.58 -13.19 -10.35
CA ARG A 209 17.67 -12.48 -11.26
C ARG A 209 17.54 -10.99 -10.97
N ILE A 210 18.09 -10.51 -9.86
CA ILE A 210 18.02 -9.11 -9.45
C ILE A 210 19.37 -8.45 -9.74
N PRO A 211 19.47 -7.47 -10.65
CA PRO A 211 20.74 -6.82 -10.99
C PRO A 211 21.52 -6.29 -9.78
N LEU A 212 20.85 -5.67 -8.80
CA LEU A 212 21.50 -5.21 -7.57
C LEU A 212 21.84 -6.31 -6.57
N ARG A 213 21.54 -7.59 -6.87
CA ARG A 213 21.89 -8.77 -6.05
C ARG A 213 21.42 -8.70 -4.60
N ARG A 214 20.42 -7.91 -4.30
CA ARG A 214 19.81 -7.81 -2.97
C ARG A 214 18.30 -7.61 -3.05
N LEU A 215 17.63 -7.92 -1.97
CA LEU A 215 16.21 -7.61 -1.79
C LEU A 215 16.05 -6.14 -1.39
N ALA A 216 14.94 -5.53 -1.79
CA ALA A 216 14.51 -4.24 -1.25
C ALA A 216 14.05 -4.41 0.21
N THR A 217 14.18 -3.34 1.01
CA THR A 217 13.66 -3.30 2.37
C THR A 217 12.32 -2.59 2.45
N ALA A 218 11.58 -2.79 3.52
CA ALA A 218 10.32 -2.09 3.74
C ALA A 218 10.54 -0.57 3.93
N GLU A 219 11.68 -0.20 4.51
CA GLU A 219 12.10 1.19 4.75
C GLU A 219 12.40 1.92 3.43
N GLU A 220 13.04 1.25 2.46
CA GLU A 220 13.27 1.84 1.12
C GLU A 220 11.95 2.13 0.41
N VAL A 221 10.97 1.23 0.51
CA VAL A 221 9.64 1.46 -0.05
C VAL A 221 8.92 2.58 0.70
N ALA A 222 8.99 2.60 2.03
CA ALA A 222 8.39 3.65 2.86
C ALA A 222 8.98 5.03 2.55
N ALA A 223 10.29 5.12 2.29
CA ALA A 223 10.95 6.37 1.89
C ALA A 223 10.39 6.91 0.56
N ALA A 224 10.18 6.03 -0.43
CA ALA A 224 9.57 6.42 -1.71
C ALA A 224 8.11 6.87 -1.53
N VAL A 225 7.34 6.19 -0.67
CA VAL A 225 5.97 6.61 -0.32
C VAL A 225 5.98 8.00 0.33
N CYS A 226 6.85 8.24 1.30
CA CYS A 226 6.98 9.55 1.96
C CYS A 226 7.36 10.65 0.97
N TRP A 227 8.28 10.36 0.04
CA TRP A 227 8.63 11.33 -1.01
C TRP A 227 7.43 11.66 -1.90
N LEU A 228 6.68 10.65 -2.38
CA LEU A 228 5.47 10.87 -3.18
C LEU A 228 4.39 11.64 -2.41
N ALA A 229 4.29 11.46 -1.10
CA ALA A 229 3.36 12.17 -0.22
C ALA A 229 3.79 13.61 0.11
N SER A 230 5.05 13.94 -0.14
CA SER A 230 5.63 15.24 0.22
C SER A 230 5.39 16.32 -0.86
N PRO A 231 5.59 17.61 -0.51
CA PRO A 231 5.59 18.71 -1.48
C PRO A 231 6.68 18.59 -2.55
N ALA A 232 7.77 17.87 -2.29
CA ALA A 232 8.84 17.65 -3.28
C ALA A 232 8.38 16.87 -4.51
N ALA A 233 7.24 16.16 -4.42
CA ALA A 233 6.60 15.43 -5.51
C ALA A 233 5.37 16.16 -6.08
N ALA A 234 5.26 17.49 -5.92
CA ALA A 234 4.07 18.26 -6.31
C ALA A 234 3.68 18.11 -7.79
N SER A 235 4.64 17.96 -8.69
CA SER A 235 4.40 17.76 -10.12
C SER A 235 4.29 16.29 -10.54
N VAL A 236 4.26 15.35 -9.58
CA VAL A 236 4.21 13.91 -9.86
C VAL A 236 2.81 13.39 -9.60
N THR A 237 2.13 12.95 -10.66
CA THR A 237 0.84 12.24 -10.60
C THR A 237 0.74 11.22 -11.72
N GLY A 238 0.01 10.13 -11.52
CA GLY A 238 -0.16 9.03 -12.47
C GLY A 238 1.08 8.13 -12.64
N GLN A 239 2.12 8.32 -11.82
CA GLN A 239 3.39 7.62 -11.98
C GLN A 239 3.49 6.38 -11.08
N THR A 240 4.32 5.43 -11.49
CA THR A 240 4.68 4.26 -10.69
C THR A 240 6.20 4.20 -10.53
N ILE A 241 6.68 4.27 -9.28
CA ILE A 241 8.09 4.08 -8.96
C ILE A 241 8.34 2.61 -8.69
N VAL A 242 9.21 1.99 -9.49
CA VAL A 242 9.58 0.59 -9.32
C VAL A 242 10.79 0.49 -8.39
N LEU A 243 10.67 -0.34 -7.32
CA LEU A 243 11.73 -0.57 -6.34
C LEU A 243 12.03 -2.07 -6.27
N ASP A 244 12.70 -2.59 -7.27
CA ASP A 244 12.89 -4.04 -7.48
C ASP A 244 14.35 -4.47 -7.70
N GLY A 245 15.29 -3.55 -7.53
CA GLY A 245 16.72 -3.79 -7.76
C GLY A 245 17.07 -4.04 -9.22
N GLY A 246 16.22 -3.62 -10.17
CA GLY A 246 16.40 -3.76 -11.60
C GLY A 246 15.77 -5.02 -12.19
N LEU A 247 15.00 -5.80 -11.42
CA LEU A 247 14.38 -7.05 -11.88
C LEU A 247 13.51 -6.88 -13.14
N THR A 248 12.80 -5.76 -13.25
CA THR A 248 11.90 -5.47 -14.39
C THR A 248 12.59 -4.75 -15.55
N ALA A 249 13.83 -4.34 -15.38
CA ALA A 249 14.61 -3.65 -16.40
C ALA A 249 15.57 -4.60 -17.18
N ALA A 250 15.73 -5.84 -16.70
CA ALA A 250 16.65 -6.86 -17.25
C ALA A 250 15.90 -7.94 -18.03
#